data_ea0ca091c5644a566b20bff9b98af821
#
_entry.id   ea0ca091c5644a566b20bff9b98af821
#
_cell.length_a   1.000
_cell.length_b   1.000
_cell.length_c   1.000
_cell.angle_alpha   90.00
_cell.angle_beta   90.00
_cell.angle_gamma   90.00
#
_symmetry.space_group_name_H-M   'P 1'
#
loop_
_entity.id
_entity.type
_entity.pdbx_description
1 polymer ?
#
loop_
_entity_poly.entity_id
_entity_poly.type
_entity_poly.pdbx_seq_one_letter_code
_entity_poly.pdbx_strand_id
1 'polypeptide(L)'
;MQTEPAMRYESKEQMLQIAEDTIERSYKPLDKWFTVFPKSPCKVLPAPPESEQHAPPAYYVAPLPDGSRDGTYFLNTYKPETKSIFEAESVAFHEAIPGHHLDRTIAVELQDVPDFQRYVASTAFVEGWGLYAEQLANEMGLYSNDVQQLGRLGNDAWRGCRLVLDTGMHGMGWSREKAIEFFKANSPIEEI
;
A
#
# COMPACT_ATOMS: atom_id res chain seq x y z
N MET A 1 -10.74 7.41 -17.10
CA MET A 1 -9.41 7.89 -16.64
C MET A 1 -8.41 6.75 -16.48
N GLN A 2 -8.71 5.70 -15.73
CA GLN A 2 -7.76 4.58 -15.51
C GLN A 2 -7.39 3.82 -16.80
N THR A 3 -8.23 3.83 -17.82
CA THR A 3 -8.01 3.17 -19.13
C THR A 3 -7.21 3.99 -20.13
N GLU A 4 -6.96 5.27 -19.84
CA GLU A 4 -6.22 6.13 -20.76
C GLU A 4 -4.74 5.70 -20.82
N PRO A 5 -4.14 5.58 -22.02
CA PRO A 5 -2.73 5.20 -22.16
C PRO A 5 -1.77 6.09 -21.36
N ALA A 6 -2.07 7.38 -21.25
CA ALA A 6 -1.26 8.33 -20.48
C ALA A 6 -1.27 8.05 -18.96
N MET A 7 -2.17 7.20 -18.48
CA MET A 7 -2.28 6.77 -17.08
C MET A 7 -1.68 5.37 -16.85
N ARG A 8 -0.91 4.85 -17.77
CA ARG A 8 -0.21 3.57 -17.67
C ARG A 8 1.27 3.79 -17.48
N TYR A 9 1.93 2.86 -16.82
CA TYR A 9 3.39 2.90 -16.74
C TYR A 9 4.01 2.56 -18.08
N GLU A 10 5.09 3.27 -18.40
CA GLU A 10 5.86 3.05 -19.62
C GLU A 10 6.87 1.92 -19.48
N SER A 11 7.39 1.73 -18.25
CA SER A 11 8.40 0.71 -17.97
C SER A 11 8.45 0.32 -16.50
N LYS A 12 9.14 -0.78 -16.24
CA LYS A 12 9.49 -1.25 -14.91
C LYS A 12 10.35 -0.22 -14.15
N GLU A 13 11.28 0.40 -14.82
CA GLU A 13 12.17 1.40 -14.25
C GLU A 13 11.39 2.62 -13.78
N GLN A 14 10.40 3.07 -14.56
CA GLN A 14 9.50 4.15 -14.17
C GLN A 14 8.69 3.79 -12.92
N MET A 15 8.19 2.55 -12.81
CA MET A 15 7.46 2.10 -11.62
C MET A 15 8.32 2.21 -10.36
N LEU A 16 9.55 1.71 -10.43
CA LEU A 16 10.48 1.72 -9.30
C LEU A 16 10.88 3.17 -8.94
N GLN A 17 11.16 4.00 -9.94
CA GLN A 17 11.53 5.40 -9.72
C GLN A 17 10.43 6.19 -9.02
N ILE A 18 9.17 6.04 -9.46
CA ILE A 18 8.03 6.70 -8.81
C ILE A 18 7.90 6.26 -7.35
N ALA A 19 8.07 4.98 -7.07
CA ALA A 19 8.03 4.46 -5.70
C ALA A 19 9.17 5.01 -4.84
N GLU A 20 10.40 5.04 -5.35
CA GLU A 20 11.58 5.59 -4.66
C GLU A 20 11.43 7.09 -4.38
N ASP A 21 11.02 7.87 -5.37
CA ASP A 21 10.80 9.31 -5.23
C ASP A 21 9.69 9.61 -4.21
N THR A 22 8.65 8.79 -4.19
CA THR A 22 7.55 8.92 -3.23
C THR A 22 8.01 8.66 -1.81
N ILE A 23 8.81 7.62 -1.60
CA ILE A 23 9.38 7.29 -0.29
C ILE A 23 10.37 8.36 0.16
N GLU A 24 11.27 8.80 -0.70
CA GLU A 24 12.21 9.88 -0.37
C GLU A 24 11.48 11.15 0.08
N ARG A 25 10.40 11.51 -0.63
CA ARG A 25 9.57 12.66 -0.28
C ARG A 25 8.90 12.50 1.08
N SER A 26 8.49 11.29 1.45
CA SER A 26 7.79 11.03 2.71
C SER A 26 8.67 11.17 3.95
N TYR A 27 9.98 10.97 3.83
CA TYR A 27 10.90 11.18 4.95
C TYR A 27 11.06 12.66 5.35
N LYS A 28 10.87 13.60 4.41
CA LYS A 28 11.16 15.03 4.65
C LYS A 28 10.37 15.68 5.80
N PRO A 29 9.03 15.48 5.92
CA PRO A 29 8.27 16.02 7.01
C PRO A 29 8.10 15.09 8.21
N LEU A 30 8.76 13.92 8.22
CA LEU A 30 8.46 12.84 9.16
C LEU A 30 8.64 13.27 10.62
N ASP A 31 9.66 14.08 10.92
CA ASP A 31 9.98 14.61 12.24
C ASP A 31 8.93 15.57 12.81
N LYS A 32 8.07 16.13 11.96
CA LYS A 32 6.94 16.97 12.38
C LYS A 32 5.71 16.17 12.81
N TRP A 33 5.63 14.91 12.39
CA TRP A 33 4.47 14.05 12.57
C TRP A 33 4.70 12.91 13.54
N PHE A 34 5.94 12.47 13.68
CA PHE A 34 6.31 11.32 14.50
C PHE A 34 7.49 11.65 15.42
N THR A 35 7.52 11.02 16.58
CA THR A 35 8.61 11.14 17.56
C THR A 35 9.51 9.90 17.60
N VAL A 36 9.08 8.82 16.95
CA VAL A 36 9.83 7.56 16.84
C VAL A 36 9.99 7.22 15.36
N PHE A 37 11.19 6.82 14.96
CA PHE A 37 11.55 6.55 13.57
C PHE A 37 12.08 5.13 13.42
N PRO A 38 11.81 4.45 12.29
CA PRO A 38 12.45 3.19 11.98
C PRO A 38 13.95 3.39 11.78
N LYS A 39 14.77 2.48 12.31
CA LYS A 39 16.22 2.48 12.11
C LYS A 39 16.61 1.81 10.79
N SER A 40 15.87 0.75 10.42
CA SER A 40 16.06 0.09 9.13
C SER A 40 15.54 0.98 8.01
N PRO A 41 16.30 1.15 6.91
CA PRO A 41 15.80 1.84 5.73
C PRO A 41 14.69 1.04 5.03
N CYS A 42 13.86 1.73 4.25
CA CYS A 42 12.91 1.09 3.34
C CYS A 42 13.53 0.92 1.96
N LYS A 43 13.76 -0.32 1.53
CA LYS A 43 14.19 -0.61 0.17
C LYS A 43 13.00 -0.79 -0.76
N VAL A 44 13.14 -0.38 -2.01
CA VAL A 44 12.19 -0.68 -3.10
C VAL A 44 12.82 -1.72 -4.00
N LEU A 45 12.14 -2.84 -4.20
CA LEU A 45 12.60 -3.90 -5.09
C LEU A 45 11.44 -4.39 -5.97
N PRO A 46 11.73 -4.87 -7.19
CA PRO A 46 10.73 -5.58 -7.96
C PRO A 46 10.39 -6.92 -7.28
N ALA A 47 9.16 -7.38 -7.45
CA ALA A 47 8.79 -8.74 -7.05
C ALA A 47 9.71 -9.77 -7.72
N PRO A 48 10.05 -10.88 -7.03
CA PRO A 48 10.93 -11.90 -7.59
C PRO A 48 10.39 -12.44 -8.93
N PRO A 49 11.24 -12.60 -9.96
CA PRO A 49 10.80 -13.02 -11.30
C PRO A 49 10.00 -14.32 -11.33
N GLU A 50 10.33 -15.26 -10.44
CA GLU A 50 9.66 -16.55 -10.32
C GLU A 50 8.22 -16.47 -9.80
N SER A 51 7.87 -15.37 -9.13
CA SER A 51 6.53 -15.17 -8.54
C SER A 51 5.77 -14.00 -9.13
N GLU A 52 6.40 -13.11 -9.90
CA GLU A 52 5.82 -11.82 -10.32
C GLU A 52 4.47 -11.94 -11.04
N GLN A 53 4.25 -13.04 -11.81
CA GLN A 53 2.98 -13.24 -12.53
C GLN A 53 1.78 -13.43 -11.61
N HIS A 54 2.02 -13.90 -10.38
CA HIS A 54 0.99 -14.24 -9.40
C HIS A 54 1.10 -13.43 -8.10
N ALA A 55 2.14 -12.62 -7.98
CA ALA A 55 2.32 -11.75 -6.83
C ALA A 55 1.24 -10.66 -6.79
N PRO A 56 0.84 -10.21 -5.59
CA PRO A 56 -0.01 -9.03 -5.48
C PRO A 56 0.65 -7.81 -6.13
N PRO A 57 -0.11 -6.75 -6.43
CA PRO A 57 0.44 -5.54 -7.04
C PRO A 57 1.62 -4.94 -6.28
N ALA A 58 1.57 -5.02 -4.95
CA ALA A 58 2.60 -4.58 -4.03
C ALA A 58 2.49 -5.33 -2.70
N TYR A 59 3.60 -5.36 -1.92
CA TYR A 59 3.59 -5.86 -0.55
C TYR A 59 4.85 -5.43 0.19
N TYR A 60 4.73 -5.35 1.51
CA TYR A 60 5.85 -5.01 2.38
C TYR A 60 6.36 -6.23 3.16
N VAL A 61 7.68 -6.31 3.32
CA VAL A 61 8.34 -7.31 4.16
C VAL A 61 9.17 -6.58 5.23
N ALA A 62 8.86 -6.84 6.49
CA ALA A 62 9.54 -6.22 7.62
C ALA A 62 11.03 -6.61 7.70
N PRO A 63 11.89 -5.76 8.29
CA PRO A 63 13.29 -6.09 8.49
C PRO A 63 13.46 -7.29 9.42
N LEU A 64 14.64 -7.92 9.38
CA LEU A 64 14.99 -8.91 10.38
C LEU A 64 15.55 -8.23 11.64
N PRO A 65 15.27 -8.77 12.84
CA PRO A 65 15.71 -8.16 14.10
C PRO A 65 17.24 -8.06 14.25
N ASP A 66 17.96 -8.95 13.57
CA ASP A 66 19.43 -9.00 13.57
C ASP A 66 20.07 -8.03 12.56
N GLY A 67 19.27 -7.28 11.80
CA GLY A 67 19.71 -6.33 10.79
C GLY A 67 20.26 -6.97 9.50
N SER A 68 20.13 -8.30 9.34
CA SER A 68 20.64 -9.00 8.15
C SER A 68 19.80 -8.73 6.88
N ARG A 69 18.59 -8.22 7.04
CA ARG A 69 17.71 -7.78 5.95
C ARG A 69 16.97 -6.51 6.35
N ASP A 70 17.02 -5.50 5.49
CA ASP A 70 16.25 -4.26 5.64
C ASP A 70 14.76 -4.46 5.34
N GLY A 71 13.92 -3.52 5.82
CA GLY A 71 12.53 -3.44 5.42
C GLY A 71 12.43 -3.23 3.91
N THR A 72 11.55 -3.99 3.25
CA THR A 72 11.49 -3.99 1.78
C THR A 72 10.06 -3.88 1.29
N TYR A 73 9.82 -2.85 0.49
CA TYR A 73 8.62 -2.68 -0.33
C TYR A 73 8.85 -3.37 -1.68
N PHE A 74 8.13 -4.45 -1.92
CA PHE A 74 8.14 -5.15 -3.21
C PHE A 74 7.03 -4.64 -4.10
N LEU A 75 7.41 -4.25 -5.33
CA LEU A 75 6.50 -3.76 -6.35
C LEU A 75 6.42 -4.79 -7.48
N ASN A 76 5.23 -5.25 -7.80
CA ASN A 76 5.04 -6.15 -8.93
C ASN A 76 5.17 -5.38 -10.24
N THR A 77 6.29 -5.56 -10.92
CA THR A 77 6.63 -4.87 -12.17
C THR A 77 6.31 -5.67 -13.44
N TYR A 78 5.60 -6.80 -13.31
CA TYR A 78 5.18 -7.61 -14.44
C TYR A 78 4.15 -6.85 -15.30
N LYS A 79 4.42 -6.74 -16.61
CA LYS A 79 3.58 -6.04 -17.59
C LYS A 79 3.19 -4.62 -17.14
N PRO A 80 4.14 -3.70 -16.96
CA PRO A 80 3.90 -2.35 -16.46
C PRO A 80 2.85 -1.60 -17.28
N GLU A 81 2.81 -1.80 -18.60
CA GLU A 81 1.85 -1.19 -19.52
C GLU A 81 0.37 -1.56 -19.23
N THR A 82 0.14 -2.59 -18.43
CA THR A 82 -1.21 -2.98 -17.99
C THR A 82 -1.62 -2.33 -16.66
N LYS A 83 -0.69 -1.68 -15.97
CA LYS A 83 -0.88 -1.13 -14.63
C LYS A 83 -1.09 0.37 -14.67
N SER A 84 -1.96 0.87 -13.79
CA SER A 84 -2.26 2.29 -13.71
C SER A 84 -1.29 3.03 -12.79
N ILE A 85 -0.85 4.23 -13.20
CA ILE A 85 -0.08 5.16 -12.35
C ILE A 85 -0.99 5.81 -11.28
N PHE A 86 -2.27 5.76 -11.47
CA PHE A 86 -3.29 6.45 -10.68
C PHE A 86 -3.19 6.19 -9.16
N GLU A 87 -2.77 5.00 -8.76
CA GLU A 87 -2.65 4.57 -7.36
C GLU A 87 -1.20 4.51 -6.86
N ALA A 88 -0.23 4.92 -7.70
CA ALA A 88 1.18 4.71 -7.43
C ALA A 88 1.64 5.25 -6.06
N GLU A 89 1.28 6.49 -5.76
CA GLU A 89 1.69 7.14 -4.51
C GLU A 89 0.90 6.62 -3.32
N SER A 90 -0.41 6.37 -3.48
CA SER A 90 -1.25 5.80 -2.42
C SER A 90 -0.72 4.44 -1.96
N VAL A 91 -0.39 3.56 -2.91
CA VAL A 91 0.20 2.24 -2.61
C VAL A 91 1.58 2.40 -1.96
N ALA A 92 2.43 3.31 -2.44
CA ALA A 92 3.73 3.55 -1.82
C ALA A 92 3.61 4.08 -0.38
N PHE A 93 2.65 4.95 -0.07
CA PHE A 93 2.38 5.40 1.30
C PHE A 93 1.82 4.29 2.19
N HIS A 94 1.02 3.39 1.63
CA HIS A 94 0.50 2.21 2.33
C HIS A 94 1.62 1.24 2.71
N GLU A 95 2.47 0.86 1.75
CA GLU A 95 3.51 -0.15 1.94
C GLU A 95 4.75 0.40 2.66
N ALA A 96 5.11 1.66 2.42
CA ALA A 96 6.33 2.24 2.97
C ALA A 96 6.05 3.22 4.12
N ILE A 97 6.23 4.52 3.89
CA ILE A 97 6.09 5.58 4.90
C ILE A 97 4.96 6.55 4.48
N PRO A 98 4.02 6.79 5.39
CA PRO A 98 3.96 6.43 6.81
C PRO A 98 3.30 5.07 7.12
N GLY A 99 3.16 4.17 6.15
CA GLY A 99 2.43 2.92 6.25
C GLY A 99 3.18 1.76 6.91
N HIS A 100 3.15 0.60 6.24
CA HIS A 100 3.66 -0.66 6.81
C HIS A 100 5.12 -0.61 7.23
N HIS A 101 6.00 0.05 6.46
CA HIS A 101 7.40 0.15 6.85
C HIS A 101 7.55 0.88 8.19
N LEU A 102 6.87 2.00 8.39
CA LEU A 102 6.95 2.74 9.66
C LEU A 102 6.46 1.86 10.82
N ASP A 103 5.27 1.30 10.72
CA ASP A 103 4.64 0.51 11.77
C ASP A 103 5.40 -0.78 12.08
N ARG A 104 5.63 -1.60 11.05
CA ARG A 104 6.22 -2.93 11.24
C ARG A 104 7.69 -2.87 11.65
N THR A 105 8.44 -1.91 11.12
CA THR A 105 9.84 -1.74 11.51
C THR A 105 9.95 -1.29 12.96
N ILE A 106 9.19 -0.28 13.37
CA ILE A 106 9.16 0.15 14.78
C ILE A 106 8.75 -1.02 15.68
N ALA A 107 7.73 -1.79 15.34
CA ALA A 107 7.29 -2.94 16.13
C ALA A 107 8.42 -3.98 16.31
N VAL A 108 9.14 -4.33 15.24
CA VAL A 108 10.28 -5.27 15.28
C VAL A 108 11.43 -4.72 16.12
N GLU A 109 11.66 -3.41 16.10
CA GLU A 109 12.75 -2.73 16.81
C GLU A 109 12.44 -2.44 18.29
N LEU A 110 11.20 -2.65 18.76
CA LEU A 110 10.85 -2.47 20.17
C LEU A 110 11.73 -3.35 21.07
N GLN A 111 12.18 -2.76 22.19
CA GLN A 111 12.88 -3.47 23.25
C GLN A 111 11.95 -3.63 24.47
N ASP A 112 12.27 -4.56 25.32
CA ASP A 112 11.58 -4.76 26.61
C ASP A 112 10.06 -5.07 26.49
N VAL A 113 9.66 -5.61 25.34
CA VAL A 113 8.30 -6.13 25.13
C VAL A 113 8.34 -7.60 24.70
N PRO A 114 7.32 -8.40 25.06
CA PRO A 114 7.27 -9.81 24.65
C PRO A 114 7.27 -9.99 23.14
N ASP A 115 7.87 -11.07 22.64
CA ASP A 115 7.99 -11.37 21.21
C ASP A 115 6.65 -11.38 20.47
N PHE A 116 5.57 -11.84 21.10
CA PHE A 116 4.27 -11.82 20.46
C PHE A 116 3.76 -10.41 20.14
N GLN A 117 4.17 -9.38 20.89
CA GLN A 117 3.83 -7.99 20.59
C GLN A 117 4.65 -7.42 19.44
N ARG A 118 5.84 -7.97 19.20
CA ARG A 118 6.73 -7.54 18.13
C ARG A 118 6.38 -8.18 16.79
N TYR A 119 6.05 -9.47 16.80
CA TYR A 119 5.96 -10.28 15.60
C TYR A 119 4.56 -10.73 15.24
N VAL A 120 3.64 -10.84 16.21
CA VAL A 120 2.24 -11.16 15.93
C VAL A 120 1.46 -9.87 15.77
N ALA A 121 0.79 -9.73 14.64
CA ALA A 121 -0.05 -8.57 14.37
C ALA A 121 -1.45 -9.02 13.89
N SER A 122 -2.46 -8.30 14.34
CA SER A 122 -3.80 -8.45 13.80
C SER A 122 -3.84 -7.86 12.39
N THR A 123 -4.36 -8.60 11.42
CA THR A 123 -4.56 -8.10 10.06
C THR A 123 -5.40 -6.83 10.05
N ALA A 124 -6.42 -6.74 10.91
CA ALA A 124 -7.25 -5.54 11.03
C ALA A 124 -6.43 -4.31 11.44
N PHE A 125 -5.45 -4.47 12.35
CA PHE A 125 -4.56 -3.38 12.74
C PHE A 125 -3.57 -3.02 11.63
N VAL A 126 -2.88 -4.00 11.06
CA VAL A 126 -1.85 -3.77 10.03
C VAL A 126 -2.45 -3.10 8.80
N GLU A 127 -3.52 -3.67 8.26
CA GLU A 127 -4.20 -3.14 7.08
C GLU A 127 -4.95 -1.83 7.38
N GLY A 128 -5.50 -1.71 8.57
CA GLY A 128 -6.12 -0.46 9.04
C GLY A 128 -5.12 0.68 9.16
N TRP A 129 -3.91 0.39 9.66
CA TRP A 129 -2.81 1.35 9.66
C TRP A 129 -2.39 1.74 8.25
N GLY A 130 -2.19 0.77 7.34
CA GLY A 130 -1.85 1.05 5.95
C GLY A 130 -2.88 1.96 5.27
N LEU A 131 -4.16 1.68 5.42
CA LEU A 131 -5.23 2.54 4.89
C LEU A 131 -5.24 3.93 5.53
N TYR A 132 -5.08 4.01 6.85
CA TYR A 132 -4.97 5.30 7.55
C TYR A 132 -3.74 6.09 7.08
N ALA A 133 -2.63 5.42 6.82
CA ALA A 133 -1.41 6.03 6.33
C ALA A 133 -1.57 6.71 4.97
N GLU A 134 -2.42 6.17 4.10
CA GLU A 134 -2.78 6.82 2.82
C GLU A 134 -3.46 8.18 3.07
N GLN A 135 -4.39 8.25 4.03
CA GLN A 135 -5.03 9.49 4.44
C GLN A 135 -4.05 10.43 5.15
N LEU A 136 -3.23 9.89 6.05
CA LEU A 136 -2.21 10.67 6.77
C LEU A 136 -1.20 11.30 5.81
N ALA A 137 -0.78 10.60 4.76
CA ALA A 137 0.07 11.14 3.71
C ALA A 137 -0.57 12.36 3.00
N ASN A 138 -1.89 12.36 2.85
CA ASN A 138 -2.61 13.53 2.34
C ASN A 138 -2.57 14.71 3.33
N GLU A 139 -2.75 14.46 4.62
CA GLU A 139 -2.65 15.50 5.66
C GLU A 139 -1.22 16.04 5.79
N MET A 140 -0.22 15.20 5.56
CA MET A 140 1.20 15.59 5.48
C MET A 140 1.55 16.38 4.21
N GLY A 141 0.63 16.50 3.24
CA GLY A 141 0.86 17.19 1.96
C GLY A 141 1.82 16.44 1.02
N LEU A 142 1.82 15.11 1.06
CA LEU A 142 2.79 14.29 0.34
C LEU A 142 2.38 13.91 -1.08
N TYR A 143 1.10 13.98 -1.42
CA TYR A 143 0.65 13.68 -2.79
C TYR A 143 1.14 14.73 -3.78
N SER A 144 1.68 14.30 -4.91
CA SER A 144 2.31 15.18 -5.89
C SER A 144 1.31 15.98 -6.72
N ASN A 145 0.10 15.46 -6.91
CA ASN A 145 -0.94 16.08 -7.73
C ASN A 145 -2.33 15.50 -7.43
N ASP A 146 -3.36 16.14 -8.01
CA ASP A 146 -4.76 15.76 -7.81
C ASP A 146 -5.10 14.36 -8.37
N VAL A 147 -4.39 13.89 -9.38
CA VAL A 147 -4.61 12.54 -9.95
C VAL A 147 -4.23 11.47 -8.92
N GLN A 148 -3.11 11.65 -8.24
CA GLN A 148 -2.68 10.75 -7.16
C GLN A 148 -3.61 10.82 -5.94
N GLN A 149 -4.16 11.99 -5.63
CA GLN A 149 -5.19 12.11 -4.59
C GLN A 149 -6.50 11.42 -4.97
N LEU A 150 -6.91 11.45 -6.24
CA LEU A 150 -8.05 10.68 -6.73
C LEU A 150 -7.81 9.18 -6.61
N GLY A 151 -6.56 8.72 -6.84
CA GLY A 151 -6.16 7.33 -6.61
C GLY A 151 -6.39 6.89 -5.16
N ARG A 152 -5.99 7.72 -4.20
CA ARG A 152 -6.28 7.49 -2.78
C ARG A 152 -7.79 7.36 -2.51
N LEU A 153 -8.59 8.28 -3.02
CA LEU A 153 -10.06 8.20 -2.86
C LEU A 153 -10.64 6.94 -3.50
N GLY A 154 -10.06 6.49 -4.61
CA GLY A 154 -10.41 5.21 -5.24
C GLY A 154 -10.14 4.03 -4.33
N ASN A 155 -8.98 4.00 -3.66
CA ASN A 155 -8.61 2.98 -2.68
C ASN A 155 -9.54 3.00 -1.46
N ASP A 156 -9.88 4.17 -0.92
CA ASP A 156 -10.84 4.32 0.17
C ASP A 156 -12.20 3.72 -0.21
N ALA A 157 -12.73 4.07 -1.39
CA ALA A 157 -14.00 3.55 -1.88
C ALA A 157 -13.95 2.03 -2.07
N TRP A 158 -12.87 1.51 -2.63
CA TRP A 158 -12.66 0.07 -2.81
C TRP A 158 -12.66 -0.67 -1.46
N ARG A 159 -11.91 -0.18 -0.47
CA ARG A 159 -11.86 -0.81 0.86
C ARG A 159 -13.19 -0.69 1.60
N GLY A 160 -13.88 0.44 1.48
CA GLY A 160 -15.24 0.61 1.98
C GLY A 160 -16.21 -0.42 1.36
N CYS A 161 -16.13 -0.64 0.05
CA CYS A 161 -16.91 -1.68 -0.63
C CYS A 161 -16.59 -3.08 -0.08
N ARG A 162 -15.31 -3.41 0.17
CA ARG A 162 -14.91 -4.72 0.70
C ARG A 162 -15.53 -5.01 2.07
N LEU A 163 -15.62 -4.02 2.95
CA LEU A 163 -16.30 -4.18 4.26
C LEU A 163 -17.76 -4.59 4.09
N VAL A 164 -18.48 -3.95 3.16
CA VAL A 164 -19.89 -4.26 2.88
C VAL A 164 -20.04 -5.60 2.18
N LEU A 165 -19.16 -5.88 1.21
CA LEU A 165 -19.23 -7.12 0.41
C LEU A 165 -18.92 -8.36 1.24
N ASP A 166 -17.89 -8.30 2.08
CA ASP A 166 -17.48 -9.43 2.93
C ASP A 166 -18.62 -9.82 3.87
N THR A 167 -19.15 -8.86 4.61
CA THR A 167 -20.30 -9.09 5.51
C THR A 167 -21.57 -9.44 4.76
N GLY A 168 -21.81 -8.82 3.60
CA GLY A 168 -22.95 -9.10 2.74
C GLY A 168 -22.97 -10.55 2.26
N MET A 169 -21.86 -11.05 1.73
CA MET A 169 -21.75 -12.41 1.22
C MET A 169 -21.69 -13.47 2.34
N HIS A 170 -20.83 -13.25 3.32
CA HIS A 170 -20.54 -14.28 4.34
C HIS A 170 -21.47 -14.24 5.55
N GLY A 171 -22.02 -13.07 5.89
CA GLY A 171 -22.94 -12.90 7.03
C GLY A 171 -24.41 -12.78 6.65
N MET A 172 -24.73 -12.21 5.49
CA MET A 172 -26.11 -11.87 5.08
C MET A 172 -26.60 -12.67 3.87
N GLY A 173 -25.81 -13.59 3.33
CA GLY A 173 -26.20 -14.48 2.23
C GLY A 173 -26.39 -13.77 0.89
N TRP A 174 -25.68 -12.68 0.62
CA TRP A 174 -25.73 -12.06 -0.70
C TRP A 174 -25.21 -12.99 -1.77
N SER A 175 -25.85 -12.99 -2.94
CA SER A 175 -25.32 -13.67 -4.11
C SER A 175 -24.10 -12.94 -4.65
N ARG A 176 -23.28 -13.66 -5.44
CA ARG A 176 -22.14 -13.10 -6.14
C ARG A 176 -22.54 -11.95 -7.06
N GLU A 177 -23.68 -12.08 -7.76
CA GLU A 177 -24.22 -11.09 -8.70
C GLU A 177 -24.55 -9.79 -7.95
N LYS A 178 -25.25 -9.88 -6.81
CA LYS A 178 -25.55 -8.72 -5.97
C LYS A 178 -24.28 -8.02 -5.48
N ALA A 179 -23.27 -8.80 -5.10
CA ALA A 179 -21.99 -8.27 -4.66
C ALA A 179 -21.28 -7.50 -5.79
N ILE A 180 -21.26 -8.03 -7.01
CA ILE A 180 -20.69 -7.39 -8.20
C ILE A 180 -21.44 -6.10 -8.54
N GLU A 181 -22.77 -6.11 -8.54
CA GLU A 181 -23.58 -4.91 -8.78
C GLU A 181 -23.25 -3.81 -7.78
N PHE A 182 -23.20 -4.15 -6.48
CA PHE A 182 -22.85 -3.19 -5.44
C PHE A 182 -21.44 -2.61 -5.65
N PHE A 183 -20.47 -3.48 -5.97
CA PHE A 183 -19.10 -3.06 -6.20
C PHE A 183 -18.98 -2.08 -7.37
N LYS A 184 -19.58 -2.40 -8.51
CA LYS A 184 -19.60 -1.55 -9.71
C LYS A 184 -20.27 -0.20 -9.47
N ALA A 185 -21.30 -0.15 -8.63
CA ALA A 185 -22.02 1.06 -8.32
C ALA A 185 -21.27 2.00 -7.35
N ASN A 186 -20.32 1.47 -6.55
CA ASN A 186 -19.71 2.20 -5.44
C ASN A 186 -18.18 2.26 -5.47
N SER A 187 -17.55 1.66 -6.46
CA SER A 187 -16.08 1.65 -6.62
C SER A 187 -15.70 2.17 -8.01
N PRO A 188 -14.63 2.97 -8.14
CA PRO A 188 -14.11 3.40 -9.44
C PRO A 188 -13.28 2.31 -10.13
N ILE A 189 -13.06 1.16 -9.50
CA ILE A 189 -12.24 0.08 -10.05
C ILE A 189 -13.04 -0.63 -11.16
N GLU A 190 -12.43 -0.69 -12.34
CA GLU A 190 -12.99 -1.38 -13.48
C GLU A 190 -12.83 -2.91 -13.34
N GLU A 191 -13.70 -3.65 -14.02
CA GLU A 191 -13.59 -5.12 -14.09
C GLU A 191 -12.21 -5.53 -14.63
N ILE A 192 -11.57 -6.47 -13.93
CA ILE A 192 -10.38 -7.16 -14.38
C ILE A 192 -10.81 -8.40 -15.17
#